data_a710991d96222bdf0b32ecebafe5b800
#
_entry.id   a710991d96222bdf0b32ecebafe5b800
#
_cell.length_a   1.000
_cell.length_b   1.000
_cell.length_c   1.000
_cell.angle_alpha   90.00
_cell.angle_beta   90.00
_cell.angle_gamma   90.00
#
_symmetry.space_group_name_H-M   'P 1'
#
loop_
_entity.id
_entity.type
_entity.pdbx_description
1 polymer ?
#
loop_
_entity_poly.entity_id
_entity_poly.type
_entity_poly.pdbx_seq_one_letter_code
_entity_poly.pdbx_strand_id
1 'polypeptide(L)'
;ISTIKDGDTVIFFNFRTDRPRQLTEVLSQADVSDYEMHPLRIRMVTMTQYDSSFKNIETLFTDTDLRGTLGEYLADCGKTQLRVAETEKYPHVSYFFSGGREEPFPGETRIMVPSPKVATYDLQPEMSALEVTDKTIAFIEQHAPDFICLNFANTDMVGHTGIFQAAVKAAETVDLCLSRLVPYCLQQGYSLFLIADHGNADVMVNPDGSPNTAHT
;
A
#
# COMPACT_ATOMS: atom_id res chain seq x y z
N ILE A 1 7.43 32.34 -10.30
CA ILE A 1 7.37 31.16 -9.41
C ILE A 1 8.30 31.45 -8.25
N SER A 2 7.78 31.39 -7.02
CA SER A 2 8.60 31.53 -5.81
C SER A 2 9.21 30.18 -5.45
N THR A 3 10.45 30.18 -5.02
CA THR A 3 11.14 29.00 -4.46
C THR A 3 11.18 29.09 -2.95
N ILE A 4 11.20 27.93 -2.27
CA ILE A 4 11.39 27.85 -0.83
C ILE A 4 12.83 28.24 -0.50
N LYS A 5 13.03 29.04 0.56
CA LYS A 5 14.34 29.58 0.97
C LYS A 5 14.55 29.39 2.47
N ASP A 6 15.80 29.51 2.90
CA ASP A 6 16.14 29.56 4.32
C ASP A 6 15.34 30.66 5.03
N GLY A 7 14.78 30.33 6.18
CA GLY A 7 13.95 31.20 7.00
C GLY A 7 12.45 31.15 6.68
N ASP A 8 12.05 30.46 5.62
CA ASP A 8 10.62 30.30 5.28
C ASP A 8 9.91 29.37 6.27
N THR A 9 8.59 29.57 6.40
CA THR A 9 7.70 28.61 7.05
C THR A 9 6.96 27.84 5.97
N VAL A 10 7.09 26.49 6.03
CA VAL A 10 6.43 25.58 5.11
C VAL A 10 5.37 24.80 5.87
N ILE A 11 4.11 24.94 5.47
CA ILE A 11 3.00 24.11 5.96
C ILE A 11 2.72 23.04 4.90
N PHE A 12 3.03 21.79 5.23
CA PHE A 12 2.80 20.69 4.33
C PHE A 12 1.42 20.08 4.58
N PHE A 13 0.42 20.60 3.86
CA PHE A 13 -0.98 20.22 4.03
C PHE A 13 -1.28 18.88 3.36
N ASN A 14 -0.84 17.79 4.00
CA ASN A 14 -1.06 16.43 3.54
C ASN A 14 -1.11 15.48 4.74
N PHE A 15 -2.13 14.63 4.83
CA PHE A 15 -2.30 13.65 5.91
C PHE A 15 -1.69 12.28 5.59
N ARG A 16 -1.44 11.95 4.32
CA ARG A 16 -0.73 10.72 3.95
C ARG A 16 0.75 10.87 4.29
N THR A 17 1.38 9.77 4.69
CA THR A 17 2.75 9.78 5.19
C THR A 17 3.79 9.35 4.14
N ASP A 18 3.41 8.58 3.14
CA ASP A 18 4.32 7.93 2.18
C ASP A 18 5.15 8.92 1.32
N ARG A 19 4.50 9.64 0.40
CA ARG A 19 5.18 10.61 -0.49
C ARG A 19 5.62 11.89 0.23
N PRO A 20 4.82 12.48 1.14
CA PRO A 20 5.26 13.63 1.94
C PRO A 20 6.51 13.36 2.77
N ARG A 21 6.76 12.14 3.25
CA ARG A 21 7.98 11.77 3.94
C ARG A 21 9.21 12.06 3.08
N GLN A 22 9.22 11.61 1.81
CA GLN A 22 10.35 11.82 0.89
C GLN A 22 10.64 13.31 0.66
N LEU A 23 9.58 14.12 0.42
CA LEU A 23 9.75 15.56 0.22
C LEU A 23 10.21 16.28 1.49
N THR A 24 9.71 15.88 2.65
CA THR A 24 10.14 16.45 3.94
C THR A 24 11.61 16.14 4.21
N GLU A 25 12.03 14.90 3.95
CA GLU A 25 13.42 14.47 4.10
C GLU A 25 14.36 15.34 3.26
N VAL A 26 14.07 15.47 1.97
CA VAL A 26 14.91 16.25 1.03
C VAL A 26 14.91 17.75 1.37
N LEU A 27 13.78 18.31 1.83
CA LEU A 27 13.69 19.73 2.14
C LEU A 27 14.35 20.11 3.46
N SER A 28 14.43 19.19 4.45
CA SER A 28 14.78 19.59 5.81
C SER A 28 15.68 18.61 6.59
N GLN A 29 15.94 17.39 6.09
CA GLN A 29 16.64 16.37 6.90
C GLN A 29 17.96 15.91 6.29
N ALA A 30 18.01 15.59 5.00
CA ALA A 30 19.14 14.91 4.38
C ALA A 30 19.63 15.60 3.10
N ASP A 31 20.95 15.52 2.86
CA ASP A 31 21.54 15.87 1.58
C ASP A 31 21.20 14.80 0.52
N VAL A 32 20.78 15.25 -0.66
CA VAL A 32 20.59 14.40 -1.83
C VAL A 32 21.48 14.94 -2.95
N SER A 33 22.77 14.64 -2.82
CA SER A 33 23.85 15.20 -3.66
C SER A 33 23.68 14.89 -5.15
N ASP A 34 23.08 13.74 -5.50
CA ASP A 34 22.78 13.36 -6.89
C ASP A 34 21.84 14.33 -7.60
N TYR A 35 21.09 15.13 -6.84
CA TYR A 35 20.15 16.15 -7.34
C TYR A 35 20.53 17.56 -6.91
N GLU A 36 21.75 17.76 -6.37
CA GLU A 36 22.23 19.05 -5.84
C GLU A 36 21.29 19.68 -4.80
N MET A 37 20.60 18.83 -4.02
CA MET A 37 19.66 19.25 -2.99
C MET A 37 20.28 19.17 -1.60
N HIS A 38 20.17 20.28 -0.85
CA HIS A 38 20.65 20.42 0.52
C HIS A 38 19.49 20.81 1.44
N PRO A 39 19.46 20.33 2.69
CA PRO A 39 18.43 20.70 3.65
C PRO A 39 18.39 22.22 3.87
N LEU A 40 17.20 22.78 3.79
CA LEU A 40 16.97 24.20 4.06
C LEU A 40 16.70 24.43 5.55
N ARG A 41 17.12 25.55 6.06
CA ARG A 41 16.78 26.02 7.42
C ARG A 41 15.38 26.64 7.44
N ILE A 42 14.35 25.83 7.34
CA ILE A 42 12.96 26.21 7.31
C ILE A 42 12.25 25.80 8.61
N ARG A 43 11.16 26.50 8.93
CA ARG A 43 10.17 26.01 9.90
C ARG A 43 9.21 25.09 9.18
N MET A 44 9.38 23.79 9.38
CA MET A 44 8.53 22.79 8.72
C MET A 44 7.39 22.38 9.64
N VAL A 45 6.16 22.53 9.16
CA VAL A 45 4.91 22.15 9.85
C VAL A 45 4.21 21.08 9.00
N THR A 46 3.91 19.94 9.58
CA THR A 46 3.23 18.82 8.90
C THR A 46 1.87 18.53 9.53
N MET A 47 0.95 17.96 8.77
CA MET A 47 -0.36 17.58 9.32
C MET A 47 -0.21 16.40 10.28
N THR A 48 0.54 15.38 9.90
CA THR A 48 0.79 14.17 10.71
C THR A 48 2.29 13.91 10.82
N GLN A 49 2.70 12.99 11.68
CA GLN A 49 4.09 12.58 11.80
C GLN A 49 4.46 11.67 10.63
N TYR A 50 5.25 12.18 9.68
CA TYR A 50 5.64 11.41 8.49
C TYR A 50 6.77 10.41 8.77
N ASP A 51 7.64 10.71 9.73
CA ASP A 51 8.70 9.81 10.19
C ASP A 51 9.13 10.23 11.62
N SER A 52 9.24 9.25 12.51
CA SER A 52 9.64 9.49 13.92
C SER A 52 11.11 9.89 14.07
N SER A 53 11.95 9.63 13.07
CA SER A 53 13.37 10.00 13.07
C SER A 53 13.62 11.46 12.68
N PHE A 54 12.65 12.14 12.06
CA PHE A 54 12.80 13.51 11.61
C PHE A 54 12.95 14.49 12.76
N LYS A 55 13.83 15.46 12.59
CA LYS A 55 14.15 16.47 13.59
C LYS A 55 13.58 17.83 13.19
N ASN A 56 13.24 18.65 14.20
CA ASN A 56 12.76 20.01 14.00
C ASN A 56 11.51 20.13 13.10
N ILE A 57 10.62 19.13 13.15
CA ILE A 57 9.34 19.14 12.48
C ILE A 57 8.25 19.41 13.51
N GLU A 58 7.41 20.41 13.26
CA GLU A 58 6.18 20.64 14.03
C GLU A 58 5.05 19.80 13.41
N THR A 59 4.44 18.92 14.20
CA THR A 59 3.29 18.12 13.77
C THR A 59 2.03 18.64 14.41
N LEU A 60 1.01 18.96 13.60
CA LEU A 60 -0.26 19.51 14.08
C LEU A 60 -1.15 18.44 14.72
N PHE A 61 -1.18 17.26 14.13
CA PHE A 61 -1.95 16.10 14.61
C PHE A 61 -0.99 14.96 14.88
N THR A 62 -0.74 14.68 16.15
CA THR A 62 0.08 13.53 16.55
C THR A 62 -0.69 12.25 16.31
N ASP A 63 0.03 11.20 15.89
CA ASP A 63 -0.56 9.89 15.70
C ASP A 63 -1.15 9.40 17.02
N THR A 64 -2.39 8.96 16.94
CA THR A 64 -3.01 8.22 18.03
C THR A 64 -2.46 6.80 17.94
N ASP A 65 -1.86 6.31 19.01
CA ASP A 65 -1.44 4.91 19.12
C ASP A 65 -2.69 4.02 18.97
N LEU A 66 -2.86 3.46 17.77
CA LEU A 66 -4.01 2.63 17.44
C LEU A 66 -3.84 1.26 18.09
N ARG A 67 -4.51 1.08 19.24
CA ARG A 67 -4.60 -0.20 19.94
C ARG A 67 -5.88 -0.95 19.59
N GLY A 68 -5.87 -2.25 19.81
CA GLY A 68 -7.02 -3.11 19.55
C GLY A 68 -7.29 -3.29 18.05
N THR A 69 -6.24 -3.17 17.22
CA THR A 69 -6.35 -3.54 15.79
C THR A 69 -6.65 -5.02 15.65
N LEU A 70 -7.24 -5.41 14.52
CA LEU A 70 -7.56 -6.83 14.28
C LEU A 70 -6.32 -7.73 14.44
N GLY A 71 -5.16 -7.28 13.91
CA GLY A 71 -3.91 -8.03 14.05
C GLY A 71 -3.46 -8.24 15.50
N GLU A 72 -3.59 -7.20 16.33
CA GLU A 72 -3.30 -7.27 17.75
C GLU A 72 -4.26 -8.21 18.48
N TYR A 73 -5.56 -8.06 18.25
CA TYR A 73 -6.58 -8.91 18.85
C TYR A 73 -6.40 -10.40 18.51
N LEU A 74 -6.09 -10.71 17.25
CA LEU A 74 -5.81 -12.09 16.83
C LEU A 74 -4.57 -12.65 17.53
N ALA A 75 -3.52 -11.85 17.66
CA ALA A 75 -2.31 -12.25 18.40
C ALA A 75 -2.58 -12.49 19.88
N ASP A 76 -3.35 -11.62 20.52
CA ASP A 76 -3.77 -11.78 21.92
C ASP A 76 -4.61 -13.04 22.15
N CYS A 77 -5.38 -13.45 21.13
CA CYS A 77 -6.11 -14.71 21.11
C CYS A 77 -5.25 -15.93 20.74
N GLY A 78 -3.94 -15.76 20.53
CA GLY A 78 -3.02 -16.84 20.11
C GLY A 78 -3.26 -17.35 18.70
N LYS A 79 -3.88 -16.53 17.82
CA LYS A 79 -4.20 -16.88 16.45
C LYS A 79 -3.06 -16.58 15.49
N THR A 80 -2.91 -17.45 14.50
CA THR A 80 -1.91 -17.29 13.42
C THR A 80 -2.47 -16.47 12.26
N GLN A 81 -1.61 -15.65 11.65
CA GLN A 81 -2.01 -14.70 10.61
C GLN A 81 -1.04 -14.71 9.42
N LEU A 82 -1.58 -14.60 8.22
CA LEU A 82 -0.82 -14.33 6.99
C LEU A 82 -1.19 -12.95 6.42
N ARG A 83 -0.16 -12.15 6.09
CA ARG A 83 -0.26 -10.95 5.27
C ARG A 83 0.45 -11.21 3.96
N VAL A 84 -0.23 -11.03 2.84
CA VAL A 84 0.38 -11.31 1.53
C VAL A 84 -0.08 -10.30 0.49
N ALA A 85 0.88 -9.71 -0.21
CA ALA A 85 0.68 -8.83 -1.34
C ALA A 85 1.96 -8.71 -2.16
N GLU A 86 1.86 -8.14 -3.34
CA GLU A 86 3.04 -7.69 -4.07
C GLU A 86 3.52 -6.31 -3.59
N THR A 87 4.75 -5.91 -3.98
CA THR A 87 5.47 -4.73 -3.44
C THR A 87 4.60 -3.48 -3.32
N GLU A 88 3.80 -3.17 -4.34
CA GLU A 88 2.99 -1.93 -4.39
C GLU A 88 1.91 -1.87 -3.31
N LYS A 89 1.41 -3.01 -2.88
CA LYS A 89 0.32 -3.12 -1.90
C LYS A 89 0.74 -3.81 -0.59
N TYR A 90 2.02 -4.16 -0.45
CA TYR A 90 2.51 -4.76 0.78
C TYR A 90 2.32 -3.89 2.03
N PRO A 91 2.59 -2.58 2.00
CA PRO A 91 2.31 -1.72 3.14
C PRO A 91 0.84 -1.69 3.55
N HIS A 92 -0.09 -1.89 2.60
CA HIS A 92 -1.52 -1.87 2.88
C HIS A 92 -1.97 -3.05 3.73
N VAL A 93 -1.44 -4.25 3.47
CA VAL A 93 -1.75 -5.46 4.24
C VAL A 93 -0.88 -5.62 5.49
N SER A 94 0.19 -4.85 5.64
CA SER A 94 1.11 -4.89 6.80
C SER A 94 0.99 -3.62 7.64
N TYR A 95 1.76 -2.60 7.34
CA TYR A 95 1.87 -1.36 8.11
C TYR A 95 0.51 -0.68 8.36
N PHE A 96 -0.24 -0.38 7.29
CA PHE A 96 -1.53 0.31 7.43
C PHE A 96 -2.60 -0.55 8.09
N PHE A 97 -2.68 -1.82 7.74
CA PHE A 97 -3.62 -2.75 8.37
C PHE A 97 -3.32 -2.96 9.86
N SER A 98 -2.06 -2.83 10.26
CA SER A 98 -1.60 -2.93 11.65
C SER A 98 -1.64 -1.60 12.41
N GLY A 99 -2.30 -0.57 11.86
CA GLY A 99 -2.45 0.73 12.52
C GLY A 99 -1.16 1.54 12.62
N GLY A 100 -0.26 1.42 11.65
CA GLY A 100 1.03 2.12 11.61
C GLY A 100 2.18 1.37 12.29
N ARG A 101 1.98 0.09 12.65
CA ARG A 101 3.00 -0.75 13.25
C ARG A 101 3.85 -1.45 12.18
N GLU A 102 5.16 -1.24 12.22
CA GLU A 102 6.11 -1.93 11.33
C GLU A 102 6.34 -3.39 11.74
N GLU A 103 6.51 -3.65 13.03
CA GLU A 103 6.82 -4.99 13.53
C GLU A 103 5.62 -5.93 13.44
N PRO A 104 5.80 -7.17 12.94
CA PRO A 104 4.75 -8.17 12.94
C PRO A 104 4.23 -8.46 14.36
N PHE A 105 2.96 -8.80 14.45
CA PHE A 105 2.40 -9.33 15.69
C PHE A 105 2.85 -10.78 15.94
N PRO A 106 2.85 -11.27 17.20
CA PRO A 106 3.05 -12.69 17.48
C PRO A 106 2.11 -13.56 16.63
N GLY A 107 2.65 -14.59 15.96
CA GLY A 107 1.89 -15.46 15.06
C GLY A 107 1.59 -14.86 13.68
N GLU A 108 2.07 -13.66 13.37
CA GLU A 108 1.94 -13.03 12.04
C GLU A 108 3.12 -13.40 11.14
N THR A 109 2.81 -13.91 9.96
CA THR A 109 3.76 -14.12 8.87
C THR A 109 3.45 -13.16 7.72
N ARG A 110 4.48 -12.60 7.11
CA ARG A 110 4.37 -11.67 5.98
C ARG A 110 5.05 -12.23 4.75
N ILE A 111 4.34 -12.24 3.62
CA ILE A 111 4.86 -12.63 2.31
C ILE A 111 4.75 -11.44 1.39
N MET A 112 5.91 -10.93 0.95
CA MET A 112 5.99 -9.93 -0.10
C MET A 112 6.43 -10.59 -1.40
N VAL A 113 5.67 -10.37 -2.46
CA VAL A 113 6.03 -10.79 -3.82
C VAL A 113 6.53 -9.55 -4.56
N PRO A 114 7.71 -9.59 -5.21
CA PRO A 114 8.18 -8.45 -5.98
C PRO A 114 7.21 -8.10 -7.11
N SER A 115 6.82 -6.83 -7.22
CA SER A 115 6.10 -6.34 -8.39
C SER A 115 7.00 -6.33 -9.63
N PRO A 116 6.45 -6.47 -10.86
CA PRO A 116 7.25 -6.48 -12.07
C PRO A 116 7.96 -5.15 -12.28
N LYS A 117 9.20 -5.22 -12.76
CA LYS A 117 10.05 -4.05 -13.05
C LYS A 117 9.76 -3.51 -14.44
N VAL A 118 8.60 -2.89 -14.61
CA VAL A 118 8.17 -2.23 -15.84
C VAL A 118 8.01 -0.73 -15.64
N ALA A 119 8.03 0.04 -16.72
CA ALA A 119 7.89 1.50 -16.64
C ALA A 119 6.50 1.89 -16.13
N THR A 120 5.46 1.22 -16.63
CA THR A 120 4.06 1.37 -16.22
C THR A 120 3.37 0.01 -16.25
N TYR A 121 2.37 -0.22 -15.40
CA TYR A 121 1.77 -1.54 -15.23
C TYR A 121 0.80 -1.96 -16.33
N ASP A 122 0.43 -1.07 -17.25
CA ASP A 122 -0.27 -1.43 -18.49
C ASP A 122 0.58 -2.33 -19.41
N LEU A 123 1.92 -2.29 -19.29
CA LEU A 123 2.83 -3.16 -20.03
C LEU A 123 2.85 -4.60 -19.48
N GLN A 124 2.41 -4.81 -18.25
CA GLN A 124 2.28 -6.13 -17.63
C GLN A 124 1.09 -6.13 -16.65
N PRO A 125 -0.16 -6.14 -17.15
CA PRO A 125 -1.37 -6.01 -16.31
C PRO A 125 -1.58 -7.19 -15.35
N GLU A 126 -1.00 -8.34 -15.63
CA GLU A 126 -1.03 -9.51 -14.75
C GLU A 126 -0.26 -9.24 -13.45
N MET A 127 0.69 -8.30 -13.48
CA MET A 127 1.57 -7.98 -12.37
C MET A 127 2.13 -9.28 -11.74
N SER A 128 2.07 -9.42 -10.42
CA SER A 128 2.52 -10.64 -9.72
C SER A 128 1.36 -11.44 -9.09
N ALA A 129 0.12 -11.23 -9.55
CA ALA A 129 -1.07 -11.83 -8.94
C ALA A 129 -1.04 -13.36 -8.92
N LEU A 130 -0.54 -14.01 -9.97
CA LEU A 130 -0.41 -15.46 -10.04
C LEU A 130 0.54 -15.99 -8.96
N GLU A 131 1.69 -15.36 -8.79
CA GLU A 131 2.68 -15.75 -7.77
C GLU A 131 2.14 -15.48 -6.35
N VAL A 132 1.44 -14.37 -6.13
CA VAL A 132 0.74 -14.10 -4.87
C VAL A 132 -0.24 -15.23 -4.55
N THR A 133 -1.02 -15.68 -5.54
CA THR A 133 -1.96 -16.78 -5.39
C THR A 133 -1.26 -18.10 -5.05
N ASP A 134 -0.21 -18.46 -5.80
CA ASP A 134 0.54 -19.69 -5.60
C ASP A 134 1.17 -19.75 -4.21
N LYS A 135 1.82 -18.66 -3.77
CA LYS A 135 2.40 -18.56 -2.44
C LYS A 135 1.37 -18.61 -1.32
N THR A 136 0.20 -18.03 -1.54
CA THR A 136 -0.90 -18.08 -0.57
C THR A 136 -1.40 -19.50 -0.39
N ILE A 137 -1.68 -20.22 -1.48
CA ILE A 137 -2.13 -21.62 -1.46
C ILE A 137 -1.09 -22.49 -0.77
N ALA A 138 0.19 -22.38 -1.17
CA ALA A 138 1.27 -23.16 -0.58
C ALA A 138 1.43 -22.89 0.94
N PHE A 139 1.25 -21.64 1.36
CA PHE A 139 1.30 -21.29 2.78
C PHE A 139 0.12 -21.89 3.57
N ILE A 140 -1.08 -21.86 3.01
CA ILE A 140 -2.26 -22.48 3.62
C ILE A 140 -2.04 -23.98 3.80
N GLU A 141 -1.51 -24.67 2.79
CA GLU A 141 -1.22 -26.10 2.84
C GLU A 141 -0.24 -26.47 3.95
N GLN A 142 0.76 -25.63 4.19
CA GLN A 142 1.84 -25.92 5.14
C GLN A 142 1.52 -25.48 6.56
N HIS A 143 0.75 -24.42 6.75
CA HIS A 143 0.62 -23.73 8.03
C HIS A 143 -0.81 -23.57 8.52
N ALA A 144 -1.82 -23.67 7.64
CA ALA A 144 -3.24 -23.49 7.95
C ALA A 144 -3.50 -22.26 8.87
N PRO A 145 -3.12 -21.02 8.48
CA PRO A 145 -3.27 -19.86 9.34
C PRO A 145 -4.74 -19.57 9.67
N ASP A 146 -5.01 -19.05 10.87
CA ASP A 146 -6.37 -18.72 11.29
C ASP A 146 -6.97 -17.52 10.53
N PHE A 147 -6.11 -16.58 10.08
CA PHE A 147 -6.52 -15.38 9.36
C PHE A 147 -5.57 -15.07 8.20
N ILE A 148 -6.14 -14.62 7.09
CA ILE A 148 -5.38 -14.23 5.89
C ILE A 148 -5.87 -12.86 5.44
N CYS A 149 -4.93 -11.90 5.28
CA CYS A 149 -5.17 -10.64 4.58
C CYS A 149 -4.34 -10.63 3.32
N LEU A 150 -5.01 -10.70 2.17
CA LEU A 150 -4.41 -10.69 0.85
C LEU A 150 -4.90 -9.46 0.08
N ASN A 151 -4.00 -8.82 -0.67
CA ASN A 151 -4.36 -7.77 -1.62
C ASN A 151 -3.79 -8.08 -3.01
N PHE A 152 -4.64 -7.98 -4.03
CA PHE A 152 -4.25 -7.96 -5.43
C PHE A 152 -4.15 -6.50 -5.91
N ALA A 153 -2.97 -6.08 -6.33
CA ALA A 153 -2.70 -4.70 -6.72
C ALA A 153 -3.21 -4.33 -8.12
N ASN A 154 -3.53 -5.32 -8.94
CA ASN A 154 -3.71 -5.22 -10.38
C ASN A 154 -4.67 -4.13 -10.84
N THR A 155 -5.93 -4.16 -10.39
CA THR A 155 -6.97 -3.24 -10.90
C THR A 155 -6.70 -1.80 -10.50
N ASP A 156 -6.15 -1.56 -9.31
CA ASP A 156 -5.77 -0.21 -8.90
C ASP A 156 -4.53 0.29 -9.65
N MET A 157 -3.43 -0.45 -9.61
CA MET A 157 -2.17 0.00 -10.21
C MET A 157 -2.25 0.15 -11.72
N VAL A 158 -2.95 -0.75 -12.40
CA VAL A 158 -3.19 -0.66 -13.84
C VAL A 158 -4.22 0.42 -14.17
N GLY A 159 -5.24 0.59 -13.34
CA GLY A 159 -6.25 1.65 -13.48
C GLY A 159 -5.64 3.04 -13.56
N HIS A 160 -4.61 3.31 -12.75
CA HIS A 160 -3.87 4.57 -12.76
C HIS A 160 -3.18 4.90 -14.10
N THR A 161 -3.01 3.94 -14.99
CA THR A 161 -2.44 4.18 -16.32
C THR A 161 -3.45 4.79 -17.31
N GLY A 162 -4.75 4.68 -17.01
CA GLY A 162 -5.82 5.14 -17.90
C GLY A 162 -6.01 4.27 -19.15
N ILE A 163 -5.31 3.15 -19.27
CA ILE A 163 -5.38 2.25 -20.43
C ILE A 163 -6.47 1.20 -20.21
N PHE A 164 -7.64 1.41 -20.80
CA PHE A 164 -8.84 0.59 -20.60
C PHE A 164 -8.60 -0.92 -20.84
N GLN A 165 -7.95 -1.28 -21.96
CA GLN A 165 -7.71 -2.69 -22.27
C GLN A 165 -6.77 -3.38 -21.27
N ALA A 166 -5.80 -2.63 -20.73
CA ALA A 166 -4.93 -3.13 -19.69
C ALA A 166 -5.72 -3.35 -18.37
N ALA A 167 -6.62 -2.44 -18.02
CA ALA A 167 -7.49 -2.60 -16.85
C ALA A 167 -8.42 -3.82 -16.97
N VAL A 168 -8.97 -4.08 -18.17
CA VAL A 168 -9.74 -5.31 -18.44
C VAL A 168 -8.87 -6.55 -18.18
N LYS A 169 -7.66 -6.57 -18.72
CA LYS A 169 -6.74 -7.69 -18.53
C LYS A 169 -6.33 -7.88 -17.07
N ALA A 170 -6.15 -6.79 -16.34
CA ALA A 170 -5.89 -6.82 -14.89
C ALA A 170 -7.05 -7.47 -14.13
N ALA A 171 -8.29 -7.08 -14.44
CA ALA A 171 -9.48 -7.66 -13.82
C ALA A 171 -9.65 -9.16 -14.16
N GLU A 172 -9.45 -9.56 -15.42
CA GLU A 172 -9.46 -10.96 -15.85
C GLU A 172 -8.41 -11.80 -15.10
N THR A 173 -7.23 -11.22 -14.83
CA THR A 173 -6.18 -11.90 -14.09
C THR A 173 -6.57 -12.10 -12.62
N VAL A 174 -7.16 -11.09 -11.99
CA VAL A 174 -7.67 -11.22 -10.61
C VAL A 174 -8.78 -12.27 -10.54
N ASP A 175 -9.70 -12.27 -11.51
CA ASP A 175 -10.76 -13.28 -11.60
C ASP A 175 -10.20 -14.71 -11.72
N LEU A 176 -9.19 -14.89 -12.57
CA LEU A 176 -8.45 -16.16 -12.68
C LEU A 176 -7.82 -16.58 -11.35
N CYS A 177 -7.18 -15.66 -10.64
CA CYS A 177 -6.60 -15.93 -9.32
C CYS A 177 -7.68 -16.33 -8.30
N LEU A 178 -8.77 -15.59 -8.27
CA LEU A 178 -9.91 -15.88 -7.39
C LEU A 178 -10.58 -17.22 -7.72
N SER A 179 -10.70 -17.58 -9.00
CA SER A 179 -11.26 -18.88 -9.42
C SER A 179 -10.47 -20.07 -8.88
N ARG A 180 -9.20 -19.90 -8.54
CA ARG A 180 -8.34 -20.89 -7.91
C ARG A 180 -8.38 -20.80 -6.37
N LEU A 181 -8.23 -19.60 -5.86
CA LEU A 181 -8.08 -19.36 -4.43
C LEU A 181 -9.39 -19.58 -3.64
N VAL A 182 -10.50 -19.08 -4.16
CA VAL A 182 -11.81 -19.15 -3.45
C VAL A 182 -12.26 -20.58 -3.22
N PRO A 183 -12.34 -21.46 -4.25
CA PRO A 183 -12.73 -22.85 -4.01
C PRO A 183 -11.77 -23.58 -3.08
N TYR A 184 -10.48 -23.31 -3.21
CA TYR A 184 -9.47 -23.93 -2.36
C TYR A 184 -9.67 -23.53 -0.87
N CYS A 185 -9.80 -22.23 -0.58
CA CYS A 185 -10.03 -21.76 0.79
C CYS A 185 -11.32 -22.31 1.39
N LEU A 186 -12.42 -22.39 0.59
CA LEU A 186 -13.68 -22.97 1.04
C LEU A 186 -13.54 -24.47 1.39
N GLN A 187 -12.77 -25.22 0.60
CA GLN A 187 -12.47 -26.63 0.88
C GLN A 187 -11.66 -26.79 2.17
N GLN A 188 -10.79 -25.84 2.49
CA GLN A 188 -10.02 -25.80 3.73
C GLN A 188 -10.84 -25.27 4.94
N GLY A 189 -12.10 -24.93 4.77
CA GLY A 189 -12.99 -24.48 5.83
C GLY A 189 -12.90 -22.98 6.17
N TYR A 190 -12.26 -22.17 5.33
CA TYR A 190 -12.22 -20.72 5.53
C TYR A 190 -13.54 -20.04 5.16
N SER A 191 -13.90 -19.01 5.92
CA SER A 191 -14.88 -18.02 5.50
C SER A 191 -14.16 -16.91 4.73
N LEU A 192 -14.77 -16.42 3.64
CA LEU A 192 -14.16 -15.46 2.73
C LEU A 192 -14.92 -14.14 2.71
N PHE A 193 -14.19 -13.04 2.75
CA PHE A 193 -14.67 -11.70 2.50
C PHE A 193 -13.91 -11.13 1.30
N LEU A 194 -14.59 -11.00 0.17
CA LEU A 194 -14.04 -10.36 -1.03
C LEU A 194 -14.55 -8.93 -1.08
N ILE A 195 -13.62 -7.98 -1.01
CA ILE A 195 -13.91 -6.54 -0.97
C ILE A 195 -13.01 -5.77 -1.91
N ALA A 196 -13.42 -4.55 -2.26
CA ALA A 196 -12.53 -3.51 -2.78
C ALA A 196 -12.27 -2.51 -1.65
N ASP A 197 -11.07 -1.94 -1.62
CA ASP A 197 -10.68 -0.89 -0.66
C ASP A 197 -11.16 0.51 -1.11
N HIS A 198 -11.22 0.75 -2.41
CA HIS A 198 -11.73 1.96 -3.06
C HIS A 198 -12.04 1.67 -4.54
N GLY A 199 -12.65 2.64 -5.22
CA GLY A 199 -12.84 2.61 -6.66
C GLY A 199 -11.62 3.14 -7.43
N ASN A 200 -11.43 2.66 -8.64
CA ASN A 200 -10.46 3.13 -9.63
C ASN A 200 -10.85 2.63 -11.02
N ALA A 201 -10.64 1.33 -11.30
CA ALA A 201 -10.92 0.72 -12.61
C ALA A 201 -12.42 0.61 -12.95
N ASP A 202 -13.32 0.92 -12.02
CA ASP A 202 -14.76 1.02 -12.26
C ASP A 202 -15.13 2.23 -13.13
N VAL A 203 -14.29 3.28 -13.16
CA VAL A 203 -14.44 4.44 -14.05
C VAL A 203 -13.13 4.72 -14.76
N MET A 204 -12.94 4.15 -15.94
CA MET A 204 -11.73 4.32 -16.75
C MET A 204 -11.78 5.50 -17.73
N VAL A 205 -12.97 6.07 -17.96
CA VAL A 205 -13.18 7.15 -18.92
C VAL A 205 -14.01 8.26 -18.30
N ASN A 206 -13.50 9.47 -18.34
CA ASN A 206 -14.20 10.67 -17.87
C ASN A 206 -15.37 11.05 -18.81
N PRO A 207 -16.34 11.87 -18.34
CA PRO A 207 -17.45 12.32 -19.19
C PRO A 207 -17.04 13.07 -20.47
N ASP A 208 -15.85 13.65 -20.50
CA ASP A 208 -15.28 14.35 -21.65
C ASP A 208 -14.54 13.41 -22.64
N GLY A 209 -14.52 12.09 -22.35
CA GLY A 209 -13.84 11.08 -23.15
C GLY A 209 -12.36 10.91 -22.85
N SER A 210 -11.79 11.68 -21.93
CA SER A 210 -10.39 11.51 -21.50
C SER A 210 -10.23 10.29 -20.58
N PRO A 211 -9.03 9.67 -20.53
CA PRO A 211 -8.75 8.61 -19.58
C PRO A 211 -8.89 9.11 -18.13
N ASN A 212 -9.56 8.33 -17.27
CA ASN A 212 -9.50 8.54 -15.84
C ASN A 212 -8.32 7.75 -15.25
N THR A 213 -7.50 8.41 -14.44
CA THR A 213 -6.32 7.84 -13.78
C THR A 213 -6.36 8.02 -12.26
N ALA A 214 -7.46 8.47 -11.73
CA ALA A 214 -7.66 8.76 -10.30
C ALA A 214 -8.60 7.74 -9.65
N HIS A 215 -8.52 7.66 -8.33
CA HIS A 215 -9.54 6.94 -7.55
C HIS A 215 -10.92 7.57 -7.71
N THR A 216 -11.96 6.77 -7.62
CA THR A 216 -13.37 7.17 -7.73
C THR A 216 -14.07 7.10 -6.37
#